data_4591e12bb2deee319fd9fb663c6c213d
#
_entry.id   4591e12bb2deee319fd9fb663c6c213d
#
_cell.length_a   1.000
_cell.length_b   1.000
_cell.length_c   1.000
_cell.angle_alpha   90.00
_cell.angle_beta   90.00
_cell.angle_gamma   90.00
#
_symmetry.space_group_name_H-M   'P 1'
#
loop_
_entity.id
_entity.type
_entity.pdbx_description
1 polymer ?
#
loop_
_entity_poly.entity_id
_entity_poly.type
_entity_poly.pdbx_seq_one_letter_code
_entity_poly.pdbx_strand_id
1 'polypeptide(L)'
;FKGSWIEFATDINNVMYAYIDRKKKLPVTTLLRAIGYETDNDILQIFDLAEEVKVNKKVLKASIGRKLAARVLKTWNEDFVDEDTGEVVSIERNEMIMDRETEITEENMEDILDSGCSTILLHKDSEMANKYSLIFNTLAKDPSNTEKEAVNYIYRQLRNADPADDTSAREVFQNLFFSDKRYDLGEVGRYRINRKLGLEIDMDTRVLTKDDIIAIIRYLIQLINSNATVDDIDHLSNRRVRNVGEQLANQFSIGLARMSRTIRERMNVRDNEVFRSEEHTSE
;
A
#
# COMPACT_ATOMS: atom_id res chain seq x y z
N PHE A 1 -20.54 6.89 -5.66
CA PHE A 1 -19.10 7.05 -5.91
C PHE A 1 -18.55 8.10 -4.93
N LYS A 2 -17.70 7.66 -4.05
CA LYS A 2 -17.03 8.50 -3.05
C LYS A 2 -15.68 7.87 -2.69
N GLY A 3 -14.75 8.63 -2.15
CA GLY A 3 -13.45 8.16 -1.70
C GLY A 3 -12.30 8.99 -2.24
N SER A 4 -11.10 8.64 -1.83
CA SER A 4 -9.86 9.24 -2.30
C SER A 4 -9.50 8.76 -3.70
N TRP A 5 -8.86 9.61 -4.47
CA TRP A 5 -8.32 9.26 -5.78
C TRP A 5 -6.95 8.62 -5.63
N ILE A 6 -6.71 7.55 -6.35
CA ILE A 6 -5.37 6.92 -6.43
C ILE A 6 -4.94 6.83 -7.89
N GLU A 7 -3.70 7.20 -8.16
CA GLU A 7 -3.08 7.17 -9.48
C GLU A 7 -1.69 6.54 -9.36
N PHE A 8 -1.34 5.67 -10.29
CA PHE A 8 -0.04 5.03 -10.36
C PHE A 8 0.71 5.54 -11.58
N ALA A 9 1.96 5.93 -11.37
CA ALA A 9 2.82 6.44 -12.43
C ALA A 9 4.28 6.02 -12.21
N THR A 10 5.08 6.11 -13.26
CA THR A 10 6.52 5.91 -13.19
C THR A 10 7.25 7.20 -13.48
N ASP A 11 8.43 7.35 -12.91
CA ASP A 11 9.31 8.47 -13.20
C ASP A 11 10.42 8.09 -14.21
N ILE A 12 11.24 9.06 -14.56
CA ILE A 12 12.37 8.89 -15.50
C ILE A 12 13.45 7.91 -14.99
N ASN A 13 13.48 7.62 -13.70
CA ASN A 13 14.41 6.69 -13.07
C ASN A 13 13.84 5.26 -12.98
N ASN A 14 12.73 5.00 -13.67
CA ASN A 14 12.02 3.74 -13.59
C ASN A 14 11.63 3.35 -12.15
N VAL A 15 11.15 4.31 -11.38
CA VAL A 15 10.59 4.10 -10.05
C VAL A 15 9.07 4.30 -10.11
N MET A 16 8.32 3.37 -9.51
CA MET A 16 6.86 3.44 -9.49
C MET A 16 6.37 4.18 -8.25
N TYR A 17 5.48 5.12 -8.49
CA TYR A 17 4.84 5.91 -7.44
C TYR A 17 3.32 5.78 -7.46
N ALA A 18 2.73 5.80 -6.29
CA ALA A 18 1.30 6.02 -6.09
C ALA A 18 1.07 7.48 -5.66
N TYR A 19 0.08 8.12 -6.26
CA TYR A 19 -0.36 9.47 -5.90
C TYR A 19 -1.73 9.38 -5.27
N ILE A 20 -1.86 9.87 -4.04
CA ILE A 20 -3.15 9.95 -3.33
C ILE A 20 -3.67 11.38 -3.44
N ASP A 21 -4.90 11.52 -3.97
CA ASP A 21 -5.57 12.80 -4.20
C ASP A 21 -4.71 13.82 -4.97
N ARG A 22 -3.81 13.36 -5.83
CA ARG A 22 -2.86 14.17 -6.65
C ARG A 22 -1.93 15.09 -5.84
N LYS A 23 -1.81 14.88 -4.54
CA LYS A 23 -1.05 15.77 -3.65
C LYS A 23 0.35 15.27 -3.37
N LYS A 24 0.48 14.02 -2.97
CA LYS A 24 1.75 13.45 -2.50
C LYS A 24 2.03 12.14 -3.22
N LYS A 25 3.27 12.00 -3.67
CA LYS A 25 3.76 10.75 -4.24
C LYS A 25 4.43 9.91 -3.17
N LEU A 26 4.19 8.62 -3.21
CA LEU A 26 4.84 7.64 -2.37
C LEU A 26 5.25 6.42 -3.20
N PRO A 27 6.36 5.75 -2.87
CA PRO A 27 6.75 4.52 -3.56
C PRO A 27 5.63 3.49 -3.50
N VAL A 28 5.41 2.76 -4.59
CA VAL A 28 4.37 1.72 -4.64
C VAL A 28 4.66 0.61 -3.63
N THR A 29 5.93 0.31 -3.36
CA THR A 29 6.35 -0.68 -2.36
C THR A 29 5.95 -0.29 -0.95
N THR A 30 6.03 1.01 -0.60
CA THR A 30 5.49 1.51 0.68
C THR A 30 3.98 1.26 0.79
N LEU A 31 3.22 1.45 -0.30
CA LEU A 31 1.80 1.13 -0.33
C LEU A 31 1.56 -0.38 -0.14
N LEU A 32 2.35 -1.24 -0.81
CA LEU A 32 2.26 -2.68 -0.68
C LEU A 32 2.55 -3.15 0.76
N ARG A 33 3.56 -2.56 1.43
CA ARG A 33 3.83 -2.85 2.84
C ARG A 33 2.65 -2.45 3.72
N ALA A 34 2.08 -1.27 3.50
CA ALA A 34 0.94 -0.78 4.29
C ALA A 34 -0.33 -1.63 4.16
N ILE A 35 -0.51 -2.35 3.05
CA ILE A 35 -1.63 -3.30 2.86
C ILE A 35 -1.33 -4.71 3.37
N GLY A 36 -0.13 -4.94 3.95
CA GLY A 36 0.23 -6.18 4.64
C GLY A 36 1.23 -7.09 3.90
N TYR A 37 1.96 -6.58 2.89
CA TYR A 37 3.13 -7.26 2.31
C TYR A 37 4.39 -6.63 2.90
N GLU A 38 4.71 -7.01 4.11
CA GLU A 38 5.64 -6.30 4.97
C GLU A 38 7.09 -6.35 4.47
N THR A 39 7.55 -7.54 4.11
CA THR A 39 8.95 -7.76 3.76
C THR A 39 9.23 -7.58 2.26
N ASP A 40 10.50 -7.34 1.91
CA ASP A 40 10.95 -7.37 0.51
C ASP A 40 10.63 -8.71 -0.15
N ASN A 41 10.73 -9.81 0.64
CA ASN A 41 10.38 -11.15 0.22
C ASN A 41 8.92 -11.25 -0.22
N ASP A 42 7.99 -10.77 0.61
CA ASP A 42 6.56 -10.80 0.30
C ASP A 42 6.27 -10.07 -1.01
N ILE A 43 6.86 -8.88 -1.17
CA ILE A 43 6.68 -8.07 -2.39
C ILE A 43 7.25 -8.79 -3.62
N LEU A 44 8.43 -9.39 -3.53
CA LEU A 44 9.04 -10.11 -4.64
C LEU A 44 8.28 -11.40 -4.99
N GLN A 45 7.73 -12.08 -4.00
CA GLN A 45 6.90 -13.28 -4.21
C GLN A 45 5.58 -12.97 -4.92
N ILE A 46 4.91 -11.86 -4.60
CA ILE A 46 3.68 -11.45 -5.29
C ILE A 46 3.87 -11.38 -6.81
N PHE A 47 5.04 -10.88 -7.25
CA PHE A 47 5.35 -10.73 -8.67
C PHE A 47 6.12 -11.91 -9.25
N ASP A 48 6.35 -12.96 -8.47
CA ASP A 48 7.12 -14.17 -8.85
C ASP A 48 8.52 -13.85 -9.39
N LEU A 49 9.21 -12.89 -8.76
CA LEU A 49 10.49 -12.34 -9.20
C LEU A 49 11.69 -13.04 -8.59
N ALA A 50 11.52 -13.65 -7.45
CA ALA A 50 12.58 -14.26 -6.69
C ALA A 50 12.28 -15.73 -6.40
N GLU A 51 13.36 -16.52 -6.38
CA GLU A 51 13.36 -17.90 -5.93
C GLU A 51 13.89 -17.95 -4.51
N GLU A 52 13.12 -18.56 -3.62
CA GLU A 52 13.55 -18.80 -2.25
C GLU A 52 14.45 -20.02 -2.19
N VAL A 53 15.67 -19.84 -1.71
CA VAL A 53 16.68 -20.87 -1.63
C VAL A 53 17.11 -21.07 -0.19
N LYS A 54 17.10 -22.32 0.30
CA LYS A 54 17.56 -22.64 1.64
C LYS A 54 19.07 -22.42 1.79
N VAL A 55 19.46 -21.77 2.88
CA VAL A 55 20.87 -21.53 3.21
C VAL A 55 21.53 -22.84 3.62
N ASN A 56 22.24 -23.46 2.68
CA ASN A 56 23.02 -24.65 2.89
C ASN A 56 24.28 -24.58 2.03
N LYS A 57 25.42 -24.99 2.56
CA LYS A 57 26.73 -24.96 1.88
C LYS A 57 26.70 -25.58 0.48
N LYS A 58 25.94 -26.67 0.30
CA LYS A 58 25.80 -27.35 -1.01
C LYS A 58 24.98 -26.52 -2.01
N VAL A 59 23.89 -25.91 -1.54
CA VAL A 59 22.98 -25.13 -2.36
C VAL A 59 23.60 -23.78 -2.72
N LEU A 60 24.28 -23.14 -1.77
CA LEU A 60 25.00 -21.88 -2.02
C LEU A 60 26.11 -22.06 -3.03
N LYS A 61 26.88 -23.16 -2.99
CA LYS A 61 27.88 -23.48 -4.03
C LYS A 61 27.27 -23.61 -5.42
N ALA A 62 26.06 -24.18 -5.51
CA ALA A 62 25.35 -24.29 -6.78
C ALA A 62 24.76 -22.94 -7.25
N SER A 63 24.68 -21.96 -6.37
CA SER A 63 24.13 -20.63 -6.62
C SER A 63 25.20 -19.56 -6.84
N ILE A 64 26.48 -19.93 -6.89
CA ILE A 64 27.57 -19.01 -7.19
C ILE A 64 27.36 -18.39 -8.57
N GLY A 65 27.55 -17.06 -8.67
CA GLY A 65 27.29 -16.28 -9.88
C GLY A 65 25.85 -15.77 -10.01
N ARG A 66 24.94 -16.19 -9.13
CA ARG A 66 23.58 -15.63 -9.07
C ARG A 66 23.55 -14.41 -8.15
N LYS A 67 22.66 -13.47 -8.43
CA LYS A 67 22.49 -12.24 -7.65
C LYS A 67 21.38 -12.35 -6.64
N LEU A 68 21.59 -11.74 -5.49
CA LEU A 68 20.59 -11.60 -4.45
C LEU A 68 19.46 -10.67 -4.91
N ALA A 69 18.22 -11.12 -4.77
CA ALA A 69 17.03 -10.33 -5.06
C ALA A 69 16.58 -9.48 -3.86
N ALA A 70 16.92 -9.89 -2.65
CA ALA A 70 16.64 -9.16 -1.42
C ALA A 70 17.87 -9.10 -0.52
N ARG A 71 17.83 -8.19 0.45
CA ARG A 71 18.89 -8.08 1.47
C ARG A 71 18.96 -9.32 2.33
N VAL A 72 20.16 -9.72 2.69
CA VAL A 72 20.41 -10.75 3.71
C VAL A 72 20.60 -10.01 5.03
N LEU A 73 19.70 -10.28 5.97
CA LEU A 73 19.69 -9.66 7.29
C LEU A 73 19.99 -10.71 8.36
N LYS A 74 20.86 -10.37 9.28
CA LYS A 74 21.03 -11.12 10.52
C LYS A 74 20.09 -10.52 11.56
N THR A 75 19.13 -11.32 12.01
CA THR A 75 18.11 -10.88 12.97
C THR A 75 18.36 -11.54 14.30
N TRP A 76 18.36 -10.76 15.39
CA TRP A 76 18.41 -11.28 16.76
C TRP A 76 17.53 -10.45 17.67
N ASN A 77 17.09 -11.03 18.76
CA ASN A 77 16.36 -10.33 19.80
C ASN A 77 17.34 -9.84 20.87
N GLU A 78 17.26 -8.57 21.21
CA GLU A 78 18.00 -7.96 22.30
C GLU A 78 17.00 -7.61 23.41
N ASP A 79 17.20 -8.26 24.59
CA ASP A 79 16.31 -8.06 25.71
C ASP A 79 16.79 -6.88 26.57
N PHE A 80 15.94 -5.89 26.72
CA PHE A 80 16.13 -4.75 27.60
C PHE A 80 15.24 -4.89 28.82
N VAL A 81 15.82 -4.71 30.00
CA VAL A 81 15.05 -4.59 31.23
C VAL A 81 14.76 -3.12 31.46
N ASP A 82 13.49 -2.75 31.49
CA ASP A 82 13.08 -1.41 31.88
C ASP A 82 13.38 -1.21 33.36
N GLU A 83 14.24 -0.25 33.67
CA GLU A 83 14.71 0.01 35.04
C GLU A 83 13.59 0.53 35.96
N ASP A 84 12.53 1.12 35.39
CA ASP A 84 11.41 1.70 36.16
C ASP A 84 10.28 0.68 36.43
N THR A 85 10.00 -0.20 35.48
CA THR A 85 8.89 -1.19 35.56
C THR A 85 9.35 -2.60 35.86
N GLY A 86 10.61 -2.94 35.59
CA GLY A 86 11.17 -4.29 35.68
C GLY A 86 10.68 -5.24 34.59
N GLU A 87 9.96 -4.74 33.59
CA GLU A 87 9.52 -5.53 32.46
C GLU A 87 10.65 -5.77 31.46
N VAL A 88 10.72 -6.99 30.93
CA VAL A 88 11.68 -7.35 29.87
C VAL A 88 11.05 -7.02 28.54
N VAL A 89 11.57 -6.02 27.83
CA VAL A 89 11.17 -5.66 26.48
C VAL A 89 12.18 -6.25 25.51
N SER A 90 11.73 -7.20 24.70
CA SER A 90 12.54 -7.81 23.64
C SER A 90 12.44 -6.97 22.37
N ILE A 91 13.56 -6.42 21.91
CA ILE A 91 13.63 -5.60 20.69
C ILE A 91 14.34 -6.42 19.62
N GLU A 92 13.68 -6.60 18.49
CA GLU A 92 14.28 -7.23 17.31
C GLU A 92 15.30 -6.29 16.67
N ARG A 93 16.54 -6.77 16.54
CA ARG A 93 17.64 -6.07 15.88
C ARG A 93 17.95 -6.75 14.55
N ASN A 94 18.17 -5.93 13.53
CA ASN A 94 18.51 -6.37 12.19
C ASN A 94 19.85 -5.75 11.77
N GLU A 95 20.81 -6.59 11.41
CA GLU A 95 22.07 -6.19 10.80
C GLU A 95 22.09 -6.63 9.35
N MET A 96 22.38 -5.71 8.44
CA MET A 96 22.50 -6.00 7.03
C MET A 96 23.86 -6.66 6.75
N ILE A 97 23.85 -7.93 6.36
CA ILE A 97 25.05 -8.67 5.99
C ILE A 97 25.41 -8.44 4.54
N MET A 98 24.40 -8.49 3.64
CA MET A 98 24.57 -8.22 2.21
C MET A 98 23.41 -7.42 1.67
N ASP A 99 23.71 -6.56 0.70
CA ASP A 99 22.70 -5.77 -0.01
C ASP A 99 22.16 -6.53 -1.23
N ARG A 100 21.06 -6.03 -1.77
CA ARG A 100 20.47 -6.49 -3.04
C ARG A 100 21.49 -6.39 -4.17
N GLU A 101 21.28 -7.13 -5.23
CA GLU A 101 22.10 -7.17 -6.44
C GLU A 101 23.55 -7.65 -6.20
N THR A 102 23.91 -8.04 -4.98
CA THR A 102 25.19 -8.64 -4.69
C THR A 102 25.26 -10.04 -5.27
N GLU A 103 26.28 -10.31 -6.04
CA GLU A 103 26.54 -11.63 -6.61
C GLU A 103 27.12 -12.57 -5.55
N ILE A 104 26.64 -13.81 -5.51
CA ILE A 104 27.17 -14.84 -4.61
C ILE A 104 28.52 -15.29 -5.12
N THR A 105 29.54 -15.13 -4.31
CA THR A 105 30.92 -15.57 -4.56
C THR A 105 31.35 -16.57 -3.49
N GLU A 106 32.47 -17.25 -3.72
CA GLU A 106 33.03 -18.16 -2.70
C GLU A 106 33.44 -17.43 -1.42
N GLU A 107 33.84 -16.15 -1.54
CA GLU A 107 34.28 -15.33 -0.41
C GLU A 107 33.13 -14.92 0.50
N ASN A 108 31.98 -14.52 -0.07
CA ASN A 108 30.84 -14.02 0.70
C ASN A 108 29.85 -15.12 1.12
N MET A 109 30.05 -16.34 0.63
CA MET A 109 29.22 -17.48 0.99
C MET A 109 29.30 -17.83 2.49
N GLU A 110 30.46 -17.64 3.11
CA GLU A 110 30.64 -17.88 4.55
C GLU A 110 29.86 -16.85 5.39
N ASP A 111 29.84 -15.60 4.96
CA ASP A 111 29.05 -14.53 5.64
C ASP A 111 27.56 -14.84 5.60
N ILE A 112 27.06 -15.39 4.48
CA ILE A 112 25.66 -15.83 4.38
C ILE A 112 25.37 -17.00 5.32
N LEU A 113 26.27 -17.95 5.45
CA LEU A 113 26.12 -19.09 6.36
C LEU A 113 26.13 -18.64 7.84
N ASP A 114 26.98 -17.67 8.17
CA ASP A 114 27.12 -17.15 9.54
C ASP A 114 26.02 -16.14 9.91
N SER A 115 25.26 -15.66 8.93
CA SER A 115 24.12 -14.74 9.17
C SER A 115 22.99 -15.40 9.99
N GLY A 116 22.91 -16.74 9.99
CA GLY A 116 21.84 -17.48 10.66
C GLY A 116 20.51 -17.48 9.90
N CYS A 117 20.45 -16.90 8.68
CA CYS A 117 19.28 -16.92 7.83
C CYS A 117 18.96 -18.35 7.38
N SER A 118 17.71 -18.75 7.46
CA SER A 118 17.25 -20.07 6.97
C SER A 118 17.12 -20.10 5.45
N THR A 119 16.78 -18.98 4.84
CA THR A 119 16.53 -18.82 3.41
C THR A 119 17.06 -17.50 2.90
N ILE A 120 17.42 -17.46 1.62
CA ILE A 120 17.78 -16.26 0.86
C ILE A 120 16.97 -16.21 -0.42
N LEU A 121 16.84 -15.02 -0.98
CA LEU A 121 16.15 -14.79 -2.24
C LEU A 121 17.14 -14.50 -3.35
N LEU A 122 17.05 -15.27 -4.42
CA LEU A 122 17.83 -15.08 -5.62
C LEU A 122 16.94 -14.65 -6.77
N HIS A 123 17.47 -13.84 -7.68
CA HIS A 123 16.77 -13.55 -8.93
C HIS A 123 16.46 -14.82 -9.69
N LYS A 124 15.21 -14.99 -10.11
CA LYS A 124 14.73 -16.19 -10.75
C LYS A 124 15.32 -16.32 -12.15
N ASP A 125 15.37 -15.20 -12.88
CA ASP A 125 15.95 -15.11 -14.22
C ASP A 125 16.38 -13.66 -14.50
N SER A 126 17.48 -13.49 -15.24
CA SER A 126 17.95 -12.16 -15.65
C SER A 126 16.98 -11.44 -16.57
N GLU A 127 16.24 -12.15 -17.42
CA GLU A 127 15.23 -11.56 -18.29
C GLU A 127 14.03 -11.05 -17.51
N MET A 128 13.57 -11.81 -16.49
CA MET A 128 12.52 -11.39 -15.58
C MET A 128 12.97 -10.21 -14.71
N ALA A 129 14.20 -10.19 -14.23
CA ALA A 129 14.75 -9.06 -13.49
C ALA A 129 14.71 -7.77 -14.33
N ASN A 130 14.99 -7.83 -15.62
CA ASN A 130 14.90 -6.67 -16.51
C ASN A 130 13.46 -6.20 -16.73
N LYS A 131 12.51 -7.12 -16.95
CA LYS A 131 11.09 -6.80 -17.12
C LYS A 131 10.50 -6.10 -15.87
N TYR A 132 10.95 -6.50 -14.69
CA TYR A 132 10.45 -5.99 -13.42
C TYR A 132 11.46 -5.08 -12.71
N SER A 133 12.43 -4.52 -13.43
CA SER A 133 13.40 -3.56 -12.87
C SER A 133 12.73 -2.40 -12.12
N LEU A 134 11.53 -2.01 -12.53
CA LEU A 134 10.69 -1.03 -11.85
C LEU A 134 10.43 -1.36 -10.36
N ILE A 135 10.14 -2.63 -10.05
CA ILE A 135 9.91 -3.07 -8.67
C ILE A 135 11.21 -2.99 -7.86
N PHE A 136 12.33 -3.48 -8.42
CA PHE A 136 13.63 -3.43 -7.73
C PHE A 136 14.09 -1.99 -7.50
N ASN A 137 13.94 -1.12 -8.49
CA ASN A 137 14.27 0.30 -8.36
C ASN A 137 13.38 0.99 -7.31
N THR A 138 12.12 0.62 -7.24
CA THR A 138 11.18 1.15 -6.25
C THR A 138 11.52 0.68 -4.84
N LEU A 139 11.86 -0.60 -4.67
CA LEU A 139 12.34 -1.14 -3.39
C LEU A 139 13.61 -0.43 -2.90
N ALA A 140 14.52 -0.08 -3.82
CA ALA A 140 15.74 0.66 -3.47
C ALA A 140 15.44 2.10 -2.99
N LYS A 141 14.31 2.68 -3.37
CA LYS A 141 13.87 4.03 -2.99
C LYS A 141 12.84 4.03 -1.85
N ASP A 142 12.41 2.87 -1.39
CA ASP A 142 11.42 2.75 -0.31
C ASP A 142 12.04 3.17 1.03
N PRO A 143 11.47 4.18 1.72
CA PRO A 143 11.96 4.62 3.02
C PRO A 143 11.52 3.73 4.19
N SER A 144 10.65 2.75 3.94
CA SER A 144 10.05 1.87 4.97
C SER A 144 10.56 0.43 4.83
N ASN A 145 10.67 -0.27 5.95
CA ASN A 145 11.06 -1.68 6.00
C ASN A 145 9.96 -2.57 6.61
N THR A 146 9.03 -1.99 7.36
CA THR A 146 7.93 -2.69 8.04
C THR A 146 6.59 -2.10 7.67
N GLU A 147 5.51 -2.86 7.90
CA GLU A 147 4.13 -2.38 7.72
C GLU A 147 3.86 -1.12 8.54
N LYS A 148 4.30 -1.10 9.80
CA LYS A 148 4.13 0.03 10.71
C LYS A 148 4.81 1.30 10.19
N GLU A 149 6.07 1.20 9.76
CA GLU A 149 6.79 2.33 9.18
C GLU A 149 6.12 2.85 7.90
N ALA A 150 5.64 1.94 7.05
CA ALA A 150 4.93 2.29 5.82
C ALA A 150 3.63 3.05 6.10
N VAL A 151 2.80 2.57 7.03
CA VAL A 151 1.55 3.24 7.43
C VAL A 151 1.84 4.61 8.04
N ASN A 152 2.83 4.73 8.91
CA ASN A 152 3.24 5.99 9.52
C ASN A 152 3.79 6.98 8.48
N TYR A 153 4.57 6.49 7.51
CA TYR A 153 5.07 7.30 6.41
C TYR A 153 3.90 7.87 5.57
N ILE A 154 2.92 7.03 5.21
CA ILE A 154 1.73 7.46 4.47
C ILE A 154 0.94 8.49 5.27
N TYR A 155 0.75 8.27 6.57
CA TYR A 155 0.06 9.21 7.45
C TYR A 155 0.73 10.59 7.46
N ARG A 156 2.08 10.63 7.64
CA ARG A 156 2.86 11.88 7.60
C ARG A 156 2.70 12.61 6.27
N GLN A 157 2.73 11.87 5.16
CA GLN A 157 2.55 12.45 3.84
C GLN A 157 1.14 13.06 3.65
N LEU A 158 0.10 12.45 4.20
CA LEU A 158 -1.27 12.91 4.06
C LEU A 158 -1.64 14.06 5.02
N ARG A 159 -1.15 14.00 6.25
CA ARG A 159 -1.54 14.91 7.34
C ARG A 159 -0.49 15.98 7.65
N ASN A 160 0.73 15.86 7.16
CA ASN A 160 1.91 16.67 7.52
C ASN A 160 2.16 16.73 9.04
N ALA A 161 1.83 15.68 9.77
CA ALA A 161 2.00 15.53 11.20
C ALA A 161 2.29 14.06 11.54
N ASP A 162 2.92 13.82 12.67
CA ASP A 162 3.08 12.48 13.19
C ASP A 162 1.76 11.92 13.73
N PRO A 163 1.50 10.61 13.58
CA PRO A 163 0.32 10.00 14.17
C PRO A 163 0.42 10.01 15.70
N ALA A 164 -0.74 10.16 16.35
CA ALA A 164 -0.81 10.09 17.81
C ALA A 164 -0.49 8.68 18.33
N ASP A 165 -0.93 7.67 17.58
CA ASP A 165 -0.69 6.26 17.81
C ASP A 165 -0.75 5.48 16.47
N ASP A 166 -0.28 4.23 16.49
CA ASP A 166 -0.26 3.36 15.31
C ASP A 166 -1.67 2.97 14.87
N THR A 167 -2.63 2.91 15.78
CA THR A 167 -4.02 2.56 15.49
C THR A 167 -4.71 3.66 14.70
N SER A 168 -4.49 4.93 15.07
CA SER A 168 -4.98 6.10 14.32
C SER A 168 -4.40 6.16 12.90
N ALA A 169 -3.12 5.88 12.73
CA ALA A 169 -2.49 5.86 11.42
C ALA A 169 -3.08 4.77 10.51
N ARG A 170 -3.26 3.57 11.06
CA ARG A 170 -3.86 2.44 10.34
C ARG A 170 -5.33 2.71 9.99
N GLU A 171 -6.10 3.30 10.88
CA GLU A 171 -7.49 3.66 10.64
C GLU A 171 -7.63 4.69 9.51
N VAL A 172 -6.80 5.73 9.50
CA VAL A 172 -6.76 6.73 8.43
C VAL A 172 -6.41 6.06 7.09
N PHE A 173 -5.43 5.18 7.06
CA PHE A 173 -5.04 4.46 5.86
C PHE A 173 -6.17 3.55 5.33
N GLN A 174 -6.78 2.74 6.21
CA GLN A 174 -7.89 1.87 5.82
C GLN A 174 -9.10 2.63 5.30
N ASN A 175 -9.39 3.80 5.87
CA ASN A 175 -10.50 4.64 5.44
C ASN A 175 -10.31 5.28 4.06
N LEU A 176 -9.09 5.26 3.48
CA LEU A 176 -8.86 5.82 2.16
C LEU A 176 -9.53 5.00 1.05
N PHE A 177 -9.33 3.67 1.06
CA PHE A 177 -9.69 2.80 -0.05
C PHE A 177 -10.43 1.52 0.34
N PHE A 178 -10.32 1.08 1.61
CA PHE A 178 -10.72 -0.24 2.06
C PHE A 178 -11.99 -0.24 2.95
N SER A 179 -12.53 0.92 3.26
CA SER A 179 -13.74 1.06 4.10
C SER A 179 -14.95 1.45 3.25
N ASP A 180 -16.00 0.66 3.31
CA ASP A 180 -17.29 0.88 2.64
C ASP A 180 -17.99 2.18 3.10
N LYS A 181 -17.69 2.64 4.31
CA LYS A 181 -18.20 3.91 4.84
C LYS A 181 -17.61 5.14 4.15
N ARG A 182 -16.35 5.03 3.70
CA ARG A 182 -15.56 6.15 3.17
C ARG A 182 -15.26 6.06 1.70
N TYR A 183 -15.27 4.86 1.12
CA TYR A 183 -14.91 4.58 -0.25
C TYR A 183 -16.01 3.79 -0.97
N ASP A 184 -16.27 4.12 -2.22
CA ASP A 184 -17.26 3.43 -3.04
C ASP A 184 -16.92 3.56 -4.53
N LEU A 185 -16.48 2.46 -5.13
CA LEU A 185 -16.25 2.36 -6.58
C LEU A 185 -17.52 2.46 -7.41
N GLY A 186 -18.67 2.08 -6.82
CA GLY A 186 -19.89 1.79 -7.56
C GLY A 186 -19.78 0.51 -8.38
N GLU A 187 -20.91 -0.02 -8.80
CA GLU A 187 -20.97 -1.26 -9.60
C GLU A 187 -20.22 -1.14 -10.93
N VAL A 188 -20.37 0.00 -11.60
CA VAL A 188 -19.69 0.26 -12.87
C VAL A 188 -18.16 0.31 -12.70
N GLY A 189 -17.67 0.87 -11.60
CA GLY A 189 -16.25 0.89 -11.27
C GLY A 189 -15.70 -0.52 -11.05
N ARG A 190 -16.38 -1.34 -10.23
CA ARG A 190 -16.03 -2.74 -10.00
C ARG A 190 -16.02 -3.55 -11.30
N TYR A 191 -17.07 -3.45 -12.10
CA TYR A 191 -17.16 -4.11 -13.39
C TYR A 191 -15.99 -3.76 -14.32
N ARG A 192 -15.64 -2.46 -14.40
CA ARG A 192 -14.54 -1.98 -15.25
C ARG A 192 -13.19 -2.50 -14.81
N ILE A 193 -12.90 -2.49 -13.52
CA ILE A 193 -11.65 -3.01 -12.96
C ILE A 193 -11.53 -4.50 -13.23
N ASN A 194 -12.58 -5.29 -12.89
CA ASN A 194 -12.58 -6.72 -13.11
C ASN A 194 -12.34 -7.05 -14.59
N ARG A 195 -13.07 -6.41 -15.49
CA ARG A 195 -12.96 -6.66 -16.94
C ARG A 195 -11.58 -6.28 -17.48
N LYS A 196 -11.05 -5.13 -17.06
CA LYS A 196 -9.76 -4.61 -17.55
C LYS A 196 -8.57 -5.43 -17.08
N LEU A 197 -8.61 -5.84 -15.83
CA LEU A 197 -7.50 -6.54 -15.17
C LEU A 197 -7.66 -8.06 -15.13
N GLY A 198 -8.77 -8.58 -15.64
CA GLY A 198 -9.07 -10.03 -15.64
C GLY A 198 -9.30 -10.58 -14.24
N LEU A 199 -9.92 -9.78 -13.35
CA LEU A 199 -10.23 -10.17 -11.99
C LEU A 199 -11.64 -10.73 -11.88
N GLU A 200 -11.85 -11.70 -11.00
CA GLU A 200 -13.15 -12.33 -10.69
C GLU A 200 -13.62 -11.95 -9.28
N ILE A 201 -13.48 -10.67 -8.91
CA ILE A 201 -13.94 -10.17 -7.61
C ILE A 201 -15.44 -9.92 -7.68
N ASP A 202 -16.15 -10.26 -6.60
CA ASP A 202 -17.60 -10.09 -6.49
C ASP A 202 -18.02 -8.64 -6.78
N MET A 203 -19.09 -8.49 -7.56
CA MET A 203 -19.64 -7.19 -7.95
C MET A 203 -20.17 -6.38 -6.77
N ASP A 204 -20.54 -7.04 -5.67
CA ASP A 204 -20.98 -6.39 -4.44
C ASP A 204 -19.79 -5.79 -3.65
N THR A 205 -18.56 -6.18 -3.98
CA THR A 205 -17.34 -5.61 -3.39
C THR A 205 -17.06 -4.22 -3.96
N ARG A 206 -17.54 -3.19 -3.28
CA ARG A 206 -17.46 -1.79 -3.75
C ARG A 206 -16.26 -1.02 -3.25
N VAL A 207 -15.38 -1.65 -2.49
CA VAL A 207 -14.09 -1.11 -2.02
C VAL A 207 -12.93 -1.71 -2.82
N LEU A 208 -11.76 -1.08 -2.77
CA LEU A 208 -10.56 -1.68 -3.34
C LEU A 208 -10.10 -2.87 -2.50
N THR A 209 -9.56 -3.88 -3.16
CA THR A 209 -8.95 -5.05 -2.54
C THR A 209 -7.42 -5.05 -2.76
N LYS A 210 -6.71 -5.89 -2.02
CA LYS A 210 -5.27 -6.09 -2.24
C LYS A 210 -4.99 -6.57 -3.67
N ASP A 211 -5.84 -7.46 -4.17
CA ASP A 211 -5.72 -8.02 -5.52
C ASP A 211 -5.90 -6.96 -6.61
N ASP A 212 -6.79 -6.00 -6.41
CA ASP A 212 -6.94 -4.86 -7.32
C ASP A 212 -5.63 -4.08 -7.46
N ILE A 213 -4.99 -3.75 -6.33
CA ILE A 213 -3.76 -2.97 -6.32
C ILE A 213 -2.62 -3.74 -7.01
N ILE A 214 -2.47 -5.03 -6.71
CA ILE A 214 -1.46 -5.88 -7.34
C ILE A 214 -1.70 -5.98 -8.84
N ALA A 215 -2.94 -6.20 -9.25
CA ALA A 215 -3.29 -6.33 -10.66
C ALA A 215 -3.06 -5.02 -11.44
N ILE A 216 -3.35 -3.86 -10.84
CA ILE A 216 -3.06 -2.54 -11.41
C ILE A 216 -1.55 -2.37 -11.62
N ILE A 217 -0.75 -2.70 -10.62
CA ILE A 217 0.72 -2.61 -10.70
C ILE A 217 1.26 -3.53 -11.81
N ARG A 218 0.80 -4.78 -11.86
CA ARG A 218 1.18 -5.73 -12.93
C ARG A 218 0.80 -5.19 -14.31
N TYR A 219 -0.39 -4.65 -14.44
CA TYR A 219 -0.85 -4.07 -15.71
C TYR A 219 0.00 -2.87 -16.13
N LEU A 220 0.38 -1.99 -15.21
CA LEU A 220 1.27 -0.87 -15.49
C LEU A 220 2.66 -1.34 -15.94
N ILE A 221 3.20 -2.39 -15.32
CA ILE A 221 4.46 -3.01 -15.75
C ILE A 221 4.34 -3.58 -17.17
N GLN A 222 3.22 -4.24 -17.48
CA GLN A 222 2.96 -4.76 -18.81
C GLN A 222 2.85 -3.65 -19.87
N LEU A 223 2.23 -2.53 -19.53
CA LEU A 223 2.15 -1.36 -20.42
C LEU A 223 3.55 -0.80 -20.75
N ILE A 224 4.40 -0.66 -19.75
CA ILE A 224 5.76 -0.14 -19.91
C ILE A 224 6.63 -1.08 -20.76
N ASN A 225 6.45 -2.39 -20.57
CA ASN A 225 7.15 -3.41 -21.36
C ASN A 225 6.51 -3.67 -22.74
N SER A 226 5.55 -2.84 -23.16
CA SER A 226 4.84 -2.96 -24.44
C SER A 226 4.05 -4.26 -24.62
N ASN A 227 3.70 -4.94 -23.54
CA ASN A 227 2.93 -6.19 -23.55
C ASN A 227 1.42 -5.96 -23.33
N ALA A 228 0.99 -4.70 -23.21
CA ALA A 228 -0.41 -4.32 -23.07
C ALA A 228 -0.72 -3.08 -23.91
N THR A 229 -1.99 -2.80 -24.13
CA THR A 229 -2.45 -1.66 -24.93
C THR A 229 -3.03 -0.58 -24.05
N VAL A 230 -2.71 0.67 -24.39
CA VAL A 230 -3.31 1.86 -23.76
C VAL A 230 -4.75 2.00 -24.24
N ASP A 231 -5.67 2.34 -23.34
CA ASP A 231 -7.05 2.62 -23.69
C ASP A 231 -7.17 4.00 -24.34
N ASP A 232 -7.99 4.08 -25.40
CA ASP A 232 -8.42 5.37 -25.91
C ASP A 232 -9.52 5.92 -24.98
N ILE A 233 -9.15 6.91 -24.14
CA ILE A 233 -10.05 7.52 -23.16
C ILE A 233 -11.19 8.31 -23.79
N ASP A 234 -11.03 8.76 -25.03
CA ASP A 234 -12.04 9.54 -25.76
C ASP A 234 -13.02 8.67 -26.54
N HIS A 235 -12.72 7.39 -26.73
CA HIS A 235 -13.59 6.46 -27.40
C HIS A 235 -14.92 6.28 -26.62
N LEU A 236 -16.05 6.33 -27.31
CA LEU A 236 -17.38 6.28 -26.69
C LEU A 236 -17.63 5.03 -25.87
N SER A 237 -17.00 3.88 -26.21
CA SER A 237 -17.09 2.66 -25.41
C SER A 237 -16.42 2.79 -24.03
N ASN A 238 -15.46 3.72 -23.86
CA ASN A 238 -14.73 3.97 -22.64
C ASN A 238 -15.33 5.12 -21.82
N ARG A 239 -16.26 5.88 -22.41
CA ARG A 239 -16.96 6.99 -21.73
C ARG A 239 -18.32 6.53 -21.25
N ARG A 240 -18.56 6.72 -19.94
CA ARG A 240 -19.87 6.45 -19.35
C ARG A 240 -20.81 7.61 -19.59
N VAL A 241 -22.00 7.32 -20.12
CA VAL A 241 -23.09 8.29 -20.25
C VAL A 241 -23.90 8.31 -18.95
N ARG A 242 -24.07 9.48 -18.37
CA ARG A 242 -24.96 9.70 -17.22
C ARG A 242 -26.36 9.95 -17.71
N ASN A 243 -27.30 9.07 -17.32
CA ASN A 243 -28.70 9.28 -17.65
C ASN A 243 -29.34 10.38 -16.79
N VAL A 244 -30.53 10.81 -17.19
CA VAL A 244 -31.29 11.87 -16.48
C VAL A 244 -31.61 11.45 -15.05
N GLY A 245 -31.98 10.20 -14.82
CA GLY A 245 -32.30 9.67 -13.50
C GLY A 245 -31.11 9.81 -12.54
N GLU A 246 -29.89 9.45 -12.97
CA GLU A 246 -28.69 9.59 -12.17
C GLU A 246 -28.37 11.07 -11.87
N GLN A 247 -28.53 11.95 -12.84
CA GLN A 247 -28.30 13.37 -12.63
C GLN A 247 -29.29 13.97 -11.62
N LEU A 248 -30.56 13.60 -11.72
CA LEU A 248 -31.59 14.02 -10.76
C LEU A 248 -31.31 13.45 -9.36
N ALA A 249 -31.00 12.16 -9.25
CA ALA A 249 -30.64 11.54 -7.96
C ALA A 249 -29.49 12.27 -7.26
N ASN A 250 -28.46 12.65 -8.00
CA ASN A 250 -27.33 13.42 -7.47
C ASN A 250 -27.78 14.80 -6.96
N GLN A 251 -28.62 15.52 -7.69
CA GLN A 251 -29.14 16.82 -7.24
C GLN A 251 -30.05 16.70 -6.03
N PHE A 252 -30.90 15.69 -5.99
CA PHE A 252 -31.72 15.41 -4.80
C PHE A 252 -30.85 15.07 -3.58
N SER A 253 -29.83 14.24 -3.72
CA SER A 253 -28.90 13.94 -2.63
C SER A 253 -28.22 15.18 -2.07
N ILE A 254 -27.77 16.11 -2.93
CA ILE A 254 -27.18 17.37 -2.51
C ILE A 254 -28.21 18.22 -1.76
N GLY A 255 -29.43 18.33 -2.27
CA GLY A 255 -30.53 19.06 -1.63
C GLY A 255 -30.89 18.50 -0.25
N LEU A 256 -31.03 17.18 -0.13
CA LEU A 256 -31.31 16.49 1.13
C LEU A 256 -30.17 16.62 2.13
N ALA A 257 -28.92 16.56 1.69
CA ALA A 257 -27.76 16.79 2.57
C ALA A 257 -27.74 18.21 3.15
N ARG A 258 -28.04 19.22 2.33
CA ARG A 258 -28.17 20.62 2.80
C ARG A 258 -29.32 20.77 3.80
N MET A 259 -30.46 20.19 3.50
CA MET A 259 -31.63 20.23 4.39
C MET A 259 -31.30 19.53 5.72
N SER A 260 -30.71 18.35 5.71
CA SER A 260 -30.29 17.62 6.91
C SER A 260 -29.31 18.43 7.77
N ARG A 261 -28.36 19.12 7.13
CA ARG A 261 -27.43 19.99 7.83
C ARG A 261 -28.13 21.16 8.52
N THR A 262 -29.01 21.85 7.80
CA THR A 262 -29.78 22.99 8.34
C THR A 262 -30.67 22.55 9.51
N ILE A 263 -31.30 21.38 9.42
CA ILE A 263 -32.11 20.84 10.52
C ILE A 263 -31.24 20.58 11.75
N ARG A 264 -30.08 19.94 11.61
CA ARG A 264 -29.16 19.68 12.72
C ARG A 264 -28.67 20.98 13.38
N GLU A 265 -28.28 21.95 12.56
CA GLU A 265 -27.85 23.27 13.07
C GLU A 265 -28.95 23.96 13.90
N ARG A 266 -30.21 23.91 13.42
CA ARG A 266 -31.36 24.49 14.15
C ARG A 266 -31.72 23.70 15.41
N MET A 267 -31.61 22.39 15.41
CA MET A 267 -31.80 21.58 16.60
C MET A 267 -30.78 21.91 17.68
N ASN A 268 -29.47 21.96 17.30
CA ASN A 268 -28.41 22.32 18.23
C ASN A 268 -28.55 23.72 18.83
N VAL A 269 -29.07 24.71 18.07
CA VAL A 269 -29.32 26.05 18.55
C VAL A 269 -30.48 26.05 19.57
N ARG A 270 -31.56 25.29 19.30
CA ARG A 270 -32.71 25.18 20.25
C ARG A 270 -32.31 24.49 21.54
N ASP A 271 -31.52 23.42 21.48
CA ASP A 271 -31.04 22.76 22.69
C ASP A 271 -30.23 23.72 23.58
N ASN A 272 -29.36 24.51 22.97
CA ASN A 272 -28.58 25.54 23.69
C ASN A 272 -29.42 26.65 24.27
N GLU A 273 -30.55 27.04 23.64
CA GLU A 273 -31.49 28.03 24.18
C GLU A 273 -32.28 27.48 25.38
N VAL A 274 -32.64 26.20 25.32
CA VAL A 274 -33.31 25.53 26.46
C VAL A 274 -32.41 25.48 27.68
N PHE A 275 -31.16 25.08 27.53
CA PHE A 275 -30.16 25.07 28.59
C PHE A 275 -29.92 26.47 29.20
N ARG A 276 -29.85 27.52 28.37
CA ARG A 276 -29.71 28.89 28.85
C ARG A 276 -30.92 29.40 29.61
N SER A 277 -32.14 28.97 29.25
CA SER A 277 -33.36 29.37 29.96
C SER A 277 -33.50 28.68 31.32
N GLU A 278 -32.94 27.50 31.51
CA GLU A 278 -32.91 26.77 32.78
C GLU A 278 -31.89 27.36 33.78
N GLU A 279 -30.74 27.87 33.28
CA GLU A 279 -29.76 28.55 34.13
C GLU A 279 -30.29 29.89 34.73
N HIS A 280 -31.23 30.57 34.05
CA HIS A 280 -31.78 31.83 34.51
C HIS A 280 -32.99 31.68 35.47
N THR A 281 -33.46 30.45 35.73
CA THR A 281 -34.60 30.20 36.67
C THR A 281 -34.17 29.70 38.04
N SER A 282 -32.88 29.73 38.37
CA SER A 282 -32.32 29.29 39.66
C SER A 282 -31.73 30.46 40.51
N GLU A 283 -32.32 31.68 40.46
CA GLU A 283 -32.12 32.73 41.46
C GLU A 283 -33.39 33.00 42.26
#